data_b50f2cfb7f37c7d7cbe79cf9269a27f5
#
_entry.id   b50f2cfb7f37c7d7cbe79cf9269a27f5
#
_cell.length_a   1.000
_cell.length_b   1.000
_cell.length_c   1.000
_cell.angle_alpha   90.00
_cell.angle_beta   90.00
_cell.angle_gamma   90.00
#
_symmetry.space_group_name_H-M   'P 1'
#
loop_
_entity.id
_entity.type
_entity.pdbx_description
1 polymer ?
#
loop_
_entity_poly.entity_id
_entity_poly.type
_entity_poly.pdbx_seq_one_letter_code
_entity_poly.pdbx_strand_id
1 'polypeptide(L)' 'MKHKVRNIHFVGIGGSGMSGIAEVLANQGYRVSGSDLGDNAATRRLQKMGARVVRGH' A
#
# COMPACT_ATOMS: atom_id res chain seq x y z
N MET A 1 21.93 12.00 -4.88
CA MET A 1 21.50 11.73 -3.53
C MET A 1 20.94 10.33 -3.36
N LYS A 2 21.30 9.66 -2.32
CA LYS A 2 20.80 8.32 -2.08
C LYS A 2 19.63 8.33 -1.13
N HIS A 3 18.61 7.62 -1.52
CA HIS A 3 17.45 7.45 -0.68
C HIS A 3 17.43 6.03 -0.17
N LYS A 4 17.32 5.89 1.12
CA LYS A 4 17.09 4.58 1.67
C LYS A 4 15.66 4.19 1.38
N VAL A 5 15.48 2.97 0.91
CA VAL A 5 14.14 2.44 0.72
C VAL A 5 13.51 2.28 2.09
N ARG A 6 12.33 2.84 2.25
CA ARG A 6 11.60 2.74 3.50
C ARG A 6 10.39 1.87 3.32
N ASN A 7 10.15 1.06 4.32
CA ASN A 7 8.98 0.18 4.33
C ASN A 7 7.90 0.83 5.17
N ILE A 8 6.72 0.93 4.59
CA ILE A 8 5.58 1.50 5.28
C ILE A 8 4.45 0.49 5.23
N HIS A 9 3.89 0.20 6.40
CA HIS A 9 2.81 -0.77 6.51
C HIS A 9 1.54 -0.06 6.94
N PHE A 10 0.46 -0.35 6.24
CA PHE A 10 -0.85 0.23 6.54
C PHE A 10 -1.79 -0.86 7.04
N VAL A 11 -2.54 -0.54 8.07
CA VAL A 11 -3.65 -1.39 8.50
C VAL A 11 -4.92 -0.80 7.89
N GLY A 12 -5.65 -1.60 7.15
CA GLY A 12 -6.82 -1.12 6.42
C GLY A 12 -6.44 -0.42 5.13
N ILE A 13 -5.46 -0.93 4.43
CA ILE A 13 -4.87 -0.27 3.27
C ILE A 13 -5.88 -0.04 2.13
N GLY A 14 -6.95 -0.83 2.07
CA GLY A 14 -7.98 -0.67 1.06
C GLY A 14 -9.01 0.40 1.36
N GLY A 15 -8.91 1.08 2.50
CA GLY A 15 -9.81 2.17 2.84
C GLY A 15 -9.61 3.36 1.90
N SER A 16 -10.69 4.11 1.67
CA SER A 16 -10.67 5.16 0.65
C SER A 16 -9.59 6.21 0.88
N GLY A 17 -9.40 6.67 2.10
CA GLY A 17 -8.35 7.63 2.39
C GLY A 17 -6.97 6.98 2.44
N MET A 18 -6.90 5.79 2.99
CA MET A 18 -5.65 5.09 3.18
C MET A 18 -5.03 4.66 1.86
N SER A 19 -5.85 4.15 0.94
CA SER A 19 -5.34 3.67 -0.34
C SER A 19 -4.75 4.80 -1.17
N GLY A 20 -5.32 5.99 -1.10
CA GLY A 20 -4.76 7.14 -1.81
C GLY A 20 -3.37 7.50 -1.30
N ILE A 21 -3.20 7.52 0.01
CA ILE A 21 -1.90 7.80 0.60
C ILE A 21 -0.89 6.72 0.23
N ALA A 22 -1.32 5.47 0.27
CA ALA A 22 -0.45 4.36 -0.09
C ALA A 22 0.04 4.46 -1.54
N GLU A 23 -0.85 4.86 -2.46
CA GLU A 23 -0.45 5.04 -3.85
C GLU A 23 0.60 6.13 -4.00
N VAL A 24 0.40 7.25 -3.34
CA VAL A 24 1.35 8.35 -3.41
C VAL A 24 2.73 7.90 -2.94
N LEU A 25 2.76 7.19 -1.81
CA LEU A 25 4.03 6.75 -1.26
C LEU A 25 4.68 5.69 -2.14
N ALA A 26 3.89 4.79 -2.71
CA ALA A 26 4.44 3.80 -3.63
C ALA A 26 5.07 4.47 -4.86
N ASN A 27 4.42 5.51 -5.38
CA ASN A 27 4.95 6.26 -6.51
C ASN A 27 6.23 7.02 -6.16
N GLN A 28 6.43 7.31 -4.89
CA GLN A 28 7.63 8.00 -4.45
C GLN A 28 8.77 7.05 -4.11
N GLY A 29 8.58 5.76 -4.34
CA GLY A 29 9.65 4.79 -4.14
C GLY A 29 9.64 4.07 -2.81
N TYR A 30 8.64 4.30 -1.98
CA TYR A 30 8.52 3.56 -0.73
C TYR A 30 8.05 2.14 -1.00
N ARG A 31 8.50 1.23 -0.18
CA ARG A 31 7.95 -0.12 -0.19
C ARG A 31 6.71 -0.13 0.67
N VAL A 32 5.58 -0.28 0.02
CA VAL A 32 4.30 -0.20 0.69
C VAL A 32 3.77 -1.61 0.91
N SER A 33 3.30 -1.87 2.11
CA SER A 33 2.59 -3.09 2.42
C SER A 33 1.38 -2.73 3.25
N GLY A 34 0.49 -3.66 3.41
CA GLY A 34 -0.65 -3.41 4.24
C GLY A 34 -1.54 -4.61 4.39
N SER A 35 -2.51 -4.47 5.26
CA SER A 35 -3.51 -5.50 5.48
C SER A 35 -4.88 -4.91 5.30
N ASP A 36 -5.81 -5.76 4.89
CA ASP A 36 -7.21 -5.37 4.77
C ASP A 36 -8.07 -6.60 4.95
N LEU A 37 -9.27 -6.39 5.46
CA LEU A 37 -10.19 -7.50 5.66
C LEU A 37 -10.87 -7.93 4.38
N GLY A 38 -10.91 -7.07 3.40
CA GLY A 38 -11.56 -7.34 2.13
C GLY A 38 -10.62 -7.22 0.95
N ASP A 39 -11.15 -7.56 -0.20
CA ASP A 39 -10.46 -7.43 -1.47
C ASP A 39 -11.30 -6.50 -2.33
N ASN A 40 -10.73 -5.42 -2.77
CA ASN A 40 -11.46 -4.45 -3.58
C ASN A 40 -10.56 -3.87 -4.66
N ALA A 41 -11.11 -2.96 -5.45
CA ALA A 41 -10.36 -2.36 -6.55
C ALA A 41 -9.10 -1.63 -6.07
N ALA A 42 -9.19 -0.99 -4.90
CA ALA A 42 -8.06 -0.26 -4.36
C ALA A 42 -6.91 -1.19 -3.98
N THR A 43 -7.21 -2.31 -3.33
CA THR A 43 -6.16 -3.26 -2.95
C THR A 43 -5.52 -3.89 -4.18
N ARG A 44 -6.32 -4.20 -5.20
CA ARG A 44 -5.79 -4.77 -6.45
C ARG A 44 -4.90 -3.78 -7.17
N ARG A 45 -5.29 -2.54 -7.20
CA ARG A 45 -4.51 -1.48 -7.83
C ARG A 45 -3.16 -1.32 -7.14
N LEU A 46 -3.16 -1.33 -5.80
CA LEU A 46 -1.92 -1.24 -5.06
C LEU A 46 -1.02 -2.43 -5.32
N GLN A 47 -1.59 -3.62 -5.43
CA GLN A 47 -0.81 -4.82 -5.76
C GLN A 47 -0.15 -4.69 -7.13
N LYS A 48 -0.85 -4.13 -8.10
CA LYS A 48 -0.27 -3.90 -9.41
C LYS A 48 0.89 -2.90 -9.37
N MET A 49 0.85 -2.00 -8.41
CA MET A 49 1.93 -1.03 -8.21
C MET A 49 3.10 -1.61 -7.42
N GLY A 50 3.02 -2.86 -7.02
CA GLY A 50 4.09 -3.52 -6.30
C GLY A 50 3.89 -3.56 -4.79
N ALA A 51 2.79 -3.07 -4.28
CA ALA A 51 2.53 -3.14 -2.85
C ALA A 51 2.16 -4.56 -2.44
N ARG A 52 2.57 -4.93 -1.25
CA ARG A 52 2.21 -6.21 -0.70
C ARG A 52 0.97 -6.06 0.18
N VAL A 53 -0.10 -6.68 -0.22
CA VAL A 53 -1.36 -6.60 0.52
C VAL A 53 -1.73 -7.99 1.00
N VAL A 54 -1.95 -8.11 2.31
CA VAL A 54 -2.38 -9.37 2.90
C VAL A 54 -3.79 -9.21 3.43
N ARG A 55 -4.55 -10.29 3.41
CA ARG A 55 -5.91 -10.27 3.91
C ARG A 55 -5.91 -10.58 5.39
N GLY A 56 -6.66 -9.79 6.15
CA GLY A 56 -6.77 -9.94 7.59
C GLY A 56 -5.79 -9.05 8.33
N HIS A 57 -6.09 -8.79 9.55
CA HIS A 57 -5.22 -7.95 10.39
C HIS A 57 -4.64 -8.73 11.53
#